data_862467a930ea196dabb70a83729b4568
#
_entry.id   862467a930ea196dabb70a83729b4568
#
_cell.length_a   1.000
_cell.length_b   1.000
_cell.length_c   1.000
_cell.angle_alpha   90.00
_cell.angle_beta   90.00
_cell.angle_gamma   90.00
#
_symmetry.space_group_name_H-M   'P 1'
#
loop_
_entity.id
_entity.type
_entity.pdbx_description
1 polymer ?
#
loop_
_entity_poly.entity_id
_entity_poly.type
_entity_poly.pdbx_seq_one_letter_code
_entity_poly.pdbx_strand_id
1 'polypeptide(L)'
;MKHVIKRDGSSAAFDAGKIRVAIENAMLETTKGTDGKLSAEIASAIETQVGMSEREVNVEDLQDLVEDYLMSSERKDAAKKYIIYRYERDKTRDARKRRDGNLLADAFVAGFKHKPSPMNQLGSFVYYRTYSRWVPEEARREYWWETARRAVEYNCSIVPTSKEEAEQLYRNVFDLKQFLSGRTFWIGGTEVSRHYPMANYNCSFQVVDNFSAFRDVFYLLMVGSGVGVRVLKSDVAKMPKVRTDAEVIHEAYTPMLRSLRQDSSALEFSRGDTARIVIGDSKEGWVQAMEYFLKLHYSTEYRKINTIILNYDQVRSKGERLQTFGGTASGHQSMKNMFAKISNVLRKAARRSAADHVRLAPIDCLDIANIIGENVVVGGVRRTAEIVLVDQDDRDSILAKSELYKKSEDEKWVVDPEIAHRQMSNNSIYYRKKPTREDLHWHFTQMRYSGEPGWVNEEAGAKRRPNFNGVNPCAEILLDSKGLCNLTTVNVMGFARGGDGRLDRKGLLEAQRLSARAGLRMTCPELEIPEWNAVQQRDRLLGCSLTGWQDMVNAVGLSRDEQIELLKELRAAATEAAREYARELGLTEPLLVTT
;
A
#
# COMPACT_ATOMS: atom_id res chain seq x y z
N MET A 1 30.51 -17.77 -25.41
CA MET A 1 29.62 -16.76 -26.02
C MET A 1 28.65 -16.33 -24.95
N LYS A 2 28.57 -15.04 -24.64
CA LYS A 2 27.65 -14.56 -23.59
C LYS A 2 26.22 -14.60 -24.10
N HIS A 3 25.26 -14.84 -23.19
CA HIS A 3 23.85 -14.88 -23.48
C HIS A 3 23.15 -13.70 -22.84
N VAL A 4 22.06 -13.26 -23.45
CA VAL A 4 21.21 -12.17 -22.97
C VAL A 4 19.84 -12.73 -22.73
N ILE A 5 19.26 -12.41 -21.57
CA ILE A 5 17.89 -12.76 -21.24
C ILE A 5 16.96 -11.75 -21.94
N LYS A 6 16.10 -12.27 -22.80
CA LYS A 6 15.05 -11.48 -23.43
C LYS A 6 13.94 -11.19 -22.44
N ARG A 7 13.07 -10.23 -22.76
CA ARG A 7 11.90 -9.84 -21.96
C ARG A 7 10.87 -10.95 -21.73
N ASP A 8 10.86 -11.97 -22.58
CA ASP A 8 10.01 -13.16 -22.44
C ASP A 8 10.64 -14.28 -21.59
N GLY A 9 11.81 -14.00 -20.99
CA GLY A 9 12.59 -14.95 -20.21
C GLY A 9 13.44 -15.91 -21.07
N SER A 10 13.35 -15.88 -22.39
CA SER A 10 14.18 -16.71 -23.26
C SER A 10 15.62 -16.17 -23.36
N SER A 11 16.60 -17.08 -23.50
CA SER A 11 18.00 -16.72 -23.64
C SER A 11 18.39 -16.69 -25.11
N ALA A 12 19.19 -15.69 -25.51
CA ALA A 12 19.75 -15.57 -26.87
C ALA A 12 21.23 -15.18 -26.81
N ALA A 13 22.00 -15.55 -27.81
CA ALA A 13 23.38 -15.11 -27.92
C ALA A 13 23.47 -13.58 -28.02
N PHE A 14 24.44 -12.99 -27.31
CA PHE A 14 24.73 -11.57 -27.43
C PHE A 14 25.22 -11.22 -28.82
N ASP A 15 24.73 -10.13 -29.39
CA ASP A 15 25.04 -9.68 -30.76
C ASP A 15 25.23 -8.14 -30.75
N ALA A 16 26.48 -7.70 -30.74
CA ALA A 16 26.87 -6.29 -30.79
C ALA A 16 26.41 -5.60 -32.10
N GLY A 17 26.26 -6.35 -33.20
CA GLY A 17 25.75 -5.83 -34.46
C GLY A 17 24.32 -5.28 -34.34
N LYS A 18 23.48 -5.90 -33.54
CA LYS A 18 22.12 -5.41 -33.27
C LYS A 18 22.10 -4.08 -32.51
N ILE A 19 23.04 -3.91 -31.58
CA ILE A 19 23.21 -2.65 -30.84
C ILE A 19 23.63 -1.54 -31.80
N ARG A 20 24.65 -1.82 -32.64
CA ARG A 20 25.11 -0.87 -33.64
C ARG A 20 23.99 -0.41 -34.57
N VAL A 21 23.23 -1.34 -35.14
CA VAL A 21 22.10 -1.04 -36.04
C VAL A 21 21.03 -0.20 -35.33
N ALA A 22 20.73 -0.47 -34.04
CA ALA A 22 19.76 0.30 -33.28
C ALA A 22 20.21 1.75 -33.05
N ILE A 23 21.51 1.97 -32.80
CA ILE A 23 22.12 3.30 -32.67
C ILE A 23 22.09 4.04 -34.02
N GLU A 24 22.48 3.40 -35.11
CA GLU A 24 22.49 3.98 -36.46
C GLU A 24 21.05 4.39 -36.88
N ASN A 25 20.06 3.58 -36.59
CA ASN A 25 18.65 3.92 -36.85
C ASN A 25 18.21 5.16 -36.09
N ALA A 26 18.59 5.30 -34.81
CA ALA A 26 18.31 6.51 -34.06
C ALA A 26 19.02 7.75 -34.61
N MET A 27 20.25 7.59 -35.12
CA MET A 27 21.02 8.65 -35.76
C MET A 27 20.41 9.11 -37.09
N LEU A 28 19.87 8.17 -37.89
CA LEU A 28 19.17 8.47 -39.14
C LEU A 28 18.01 9.43 -38.98
N GLU A 29 17.33 9.40 -37.82
CA GLU A 29 16.23 10.31 -37.53
C GLU A 29 16.67 11.72 -37.04
N THR A 30 17.98 11.98 -37.05
CA THR A 30 18.55 13.28 -36.68
C THR A 30 19.03 14.06 -37.87
N THR A 31 19.13 15.38 -37.75
CA THR A 31 19.65 16.24 -38.83
C THR A 31 21.13 16.06 -39.11
N LYS A 32 21.89 15.42 -38.20
CA LYS A 32 23.32 15.17 -38.33
C LYS A 32 23.63 13.84 -39.04
N GLY A 33 22.61 13.03 -39.29
CA GLY A 33 22.78 11.72 -39.96
C GLY A 33 23.56 10.68 -39.14
N THR A 34 23.95 9.60 -39.79
CA THR A 34 24.66 8.48 -39.13
C THR A 34 26.14 8.77 -38.90
N ASP A 35 26.66 8.29 -37.77
CA ASP A 35 28.08 8.20 -37.45
C ASP A 35 28.44 6.75 -37.17
N GLY A 36 28.89 6.04 -38.25
CA GLY A 36 29.22 4.62 -38.19
C GLY A 36 30.45 4.30 -37.33
N LYS A 37 31.32 5.29 -37.07
CA LYS A 37 32.47 5.12 -36.18
C LYS A 37 32.00 5.14 -34.73
N LEU A 38 31.24 6.11 -34.35
CA LEU A 38 30.72 6.23 -32.99
C LEU A 38 29.77 5.06 -32.62
N SER A 39 28.92 4.62 -33.56
CA SER A 39 28.03 3.46 -33.33
C SER A 39 28.81 2.17 -33.11
N ALA A 40 29.92 1.97 -33.84
CA ALA A 40 30.80 0.83 -33.66
C ALA A 40 31.60 0.89 -32.34
N GLU A 41 32.08 2.08 -31.94
CA GLU A 41 32.78 2.30 -30.69
C GLU A 41 31.87 2.01 -29.47
N ILE A 42 30.63 2.50 -29.49
CA ILE A 42 29.66 2.24 -28.42
C ILE A 42 29.31 0.75 -28.35
N ALA A 43 29.04 0.10 -29.49
CA ALA A 43 28.71 -1.31 -29.52
C ALA A 43 29.88 -2.19 -28.98
N SER A 44 31.15 -1.86 -29.33
CA SER A 44 32.33 -2.54 -28.83
C SER A 44 32.56 -2.31 -27.32
N ALA A 45 32.31 -1.10 -26.83
CA ALA A 45 32.41 -0.80 -25.41
C ALA A 45 31.38 -1.59 -24.58
N ILE A 46 30.14 -1.69 -25.06
CA ILE A 46 29.08 -2.51 -24.44
C ILE A 46 29.44 -4.00 -24.49
N GLU A 47 29.96 -4.49 -25.61
CA GLU A 47 30.43 -5.89 -25.76
C GLU A 47 31.51 -6.22 -24.72
N THR A 48 32.46 -5.32 -24.51
CA THR A 48 33.52 -5.45 -23.51
C THR A 48 32.93 -5.50 -22.11
N GLN A 49 32.02 -4.60 -21.77
CA GLN A 49 31.37 -4.51 -20.46
C GLN A 49 30.52 -5.76 -20.16
N VAL A 50 29.75 -6.22 -21.12
CA VAL A 50 28.99 -7.47 -21.03
C VAL A 50 29.92 -8.68 -20.87
N GLY A 51 31.07 -8.67 -21.59
CA GLY A 51 32.10 -9.70 -21.47
C GLY A 51 32.68 -9.83 -20.06
N MET A 52 32.85 -8.72 -19.36
CA MET A 52 33.38 -8.65 -17.98
C MET A 52 32.34 -8.91 -16.88
N SER A 53 31.05 -8.85 -17.22
CA SER A 53 29.98 -9.08 -16.22
C SER A 53 29.94 -10.55 -15.80
N GLU A 54 29.96 -10.82 -14.50
CA GLU A 54 29.73 -12.17 -13.95
C GLU A 54 28.24 -12.54 -13.88
N ARG A 55 27.35 -11.55 -14.05
CA ARG A 55 25.89 -11.73 -14.00
C ARG A 55 25.32 -11.94 -15.40
N GLU A 56 24.19 -12.63 -15.46
CA GLU A 56 23.35 -12.65 -16.66
C GLU A 56 22.84 -11.24 -16.95
N VAL A 57 23.01 -10.79 -18.18
CA VAL A 57 22.61 -9.45 -18.63
C VAL A 57 21.27 -9.57 -19.34
N ASN A 58 20.31 -8.74 -18.96
CA ASN A 58 19.01 -8.69 -19.64
C ASN A 58 19.00 -7.62 -20.74
N VAL A 59 17.99 -7.68 -21.61
CA VAL A 59 17.91 -6.76 -22.76
C VAL A 59 17.66 -5.31 -22.33
N GLU A 60 17.05 -5.08 -21.16
CA GLU A 60 16.84 -3.72 -20.65
C GLU A 60 18.15 -3.10 -20.19
N ASP A 61 18.99 -3.86 -19.47
CA ASP A 61 20.32 -3.39 -19.05
C ASP A 61 21.16 -2.98 -20.27
N LEU A 62 21.07 -3.73 -21.37
CA LEU A 62 21.76 -3.36 -22.63
C LEU A 62 21.23 -2.05 -23.21
N GLN A 63 19.93 -1.83 -23.16
CA GLN A 63 19.34 -0.61 -23.68
C GLN A 63 19.70 0.60 -22.81
N ASP A 64 19.73 0.43 -21.49
CA ASP A 64 20.18 1.46 -20.56
C ASP A 64 21.64 1.83 -20.82
N LEU A 65 22.53 0.85 -21.04
CA LEU A 65 23.92 1.10 -21.43
C LEU A 65 24.02 1.88 -22.74
N VAL A 66 23.22 1.57 -23.75
CA VAL A 66 23.20 2.32 -25.02
C VAL A 66 22.79 3.78 -24.78
N GLU A 67 21.76 4.01 -23.95
CA GLU A 67 21.32 5.36 -23.58
C GLU A 67 22.44 6.13 -22.89
N ASP A 68 23.11 5.53 -21.91
CA ASP A 68 24.19 6.15 -21.14
C ASP A 68 25.38 6.52 -22.03
N TYR A 69 25.81 5.63 -22.91
CA TYR A 69 26.90 5.90 -23.84
C TYR A 69 26.55 7.01 -24.86
N LEU A 70 25.31 6.99 -25.40
CA LEU A 70 24.84 8.05 -26.29
C LEU A 70 24.70 9.40 -25.57
N MET A 71 24.20 9.41 -24.34
CA MET A 71 24.09 10.62 -23.53
C MET A 71 25.46 11.19 -23.14
N SER A 72 26.47 10.32 -22.96
CA SER A 72 27.84 10.73 -22.65
C SER A 72 28.62 11.21 -23.88
N SER A 73 28.12 10.91 -25.09
CA SER A 73 28.72 11.33 -26.36
C SER A 73 28.32 12.75 -26.77
N GLU A 74 28.96 13.27 -27.83
CA GLU A 74 28.55 14.55 -28.45
C GLU A 74 27.22 14.43 -29.24
N ARG A 75 26.71 13.22 -29.46
CA ARG A 75 25.48 12.91 -30.18
C ARG A 75 24.25 12.83 -29.30
N LYS A 76 24.04 13.85 -28.47
CA LYS A 76 22.84 13.97 -27.59
C LYS A 76 21.53 14.04 -28.39
N ASP A 77 21.60 14.44 -29.64
CA ASP A 77 20.49 14.38 -30.61
C ASP A 77 20.08 12.92 -30.88
N ALA A 78 21.04 12.03 -31.10
CA ALA A 78 20.81 10.60 -31.30
C ALA A 78 20.31 9.93 -29.99
N ALA A 79 20.89 10.31 -28.84
CA ALA A 79 20.43 9.82 -27.53
C ALA A 79 18.94 10.12 -27.32
N LYS A 80 18.52 11.37 -27.59
CA LYS A 80 17.12 11.78 -27.46
C LYS A 80 16.20 10.97 -28.40
N LYS A 81 16.62 10.70 -29.64
CA LYS A 81 15.85 9.90 -30.59
C LYS A 81 15.78 8.43 -30.19
N TYR A 82 16.88 7.86 -29.67
CA TYR A 82 16.93 6.50 -29.17
C TYR A 82 15.97 6.28 -28.00
N ILE A 83 15.97 7.18 -27.01
CA ILE A 83 15.07 7.15 -25.85
C ILE A 83 13.60 7.25 -26.28
N ILE A 84 13.28 8.19 -27.19
CA ILE A 84 11.91 8.35 -27.72
C ILE A 84 11.47 7.10 -28.47
N TYR A 85 12.34 6.53 -29.35
CA TYR A 85 12.06 5.31 -30.10
C TYR A 85 11.82 4.10 -29.19
N ARG A 86 12.65 3.93 -28.16
CA ARG A 86 12.48 2.89 -27.15
C ARG A 86 11.13 3.03 -26.45
N TYR A 87 10.79 4.25 -26.00
CA TYR A 87 9.52 4.56 -25.37
C TYR A 87 8.32 4.25 -26.28
N GLU A 88 8.36 4.65 -27.54
CA GLU A 88 7.28 4.39 -28.51
C GLU A 88 7.14 2.90 -28.84
N ARG A 89 8.25 2.16 -28.93
CA ARG A 89 8.21 0.70 -29.13
C ARG A 89 7.66 -0.03 -27.91
N ASP A 90 7.99 0.39 -26.71
CA ASP A 90 7.43 -0.19 -25.48
C ASP A 90 5.93 0.09 -25.40
N LYS A 91 5.54 1.30 -25.71
CA LYS A 91 4.13 1.70 -25.84
C LYS A 91 3.37 0.85 -26.87
N THR A 92 3.94 0.64 -28.05
CA THR A 92 3.33 -0.16 -29.12
C THR A 92 3.22 -1.64 -28.74
N ARG A 93 4.22 -2.18 -28.04
CA ARG A 93 4.19 -3.56 -27.52
C ARG A 93 3.17 -3.74 -26.40
N ASP A 94 3.10 -2.79 -25.49
CA ASP A 94 2.10 -2.81 -24.41
C ASP A 94 0.70 -2.67 -24.98
N ALA A 95 0.51 -1.85 -26.01
CA ALA A 95 -0.75 -1.76 -26.73
C ALA A 95 -1.09 -3.07 -27.47
N ARG A 96 -0.10 -3.77 -28.07
CA ARG A 96 -0.30 -5.11 -28.67
C ARG A 96 -0.58 -6.18 -27.63
N LYS A 97 0.18 -6.24 -26.52
CA LYS A 97 -0.12 -7.14 -25.40
C LYS A 97 -1.52 -6.89 -24.81
N ARG A 98 -1.94 -5.63 -24.75
CA ARG A 98 -3.31 -5.25 -24.36
C ARG A 98 -4.36 -5.68 -25.37
N ARG A 99 -4.06 -5.69 -26.67
CA ARG A 99 -4.99 -6.15 -27.72
C ARG A 99 -5.14 -7.66 -27.76
N ASP A 100 -4.07 -8.41 -27.53
CA ASP A 100 -4.08 -9.88 -27.65
C ASP A 100 -4.54 -10.60 -26.37
N GLY A 101 -4.72 -9.86 -25.25
CA GLY A 101 -5.06 -10.42 -23.94
C GLY A 101 -6.24 -9.78 -23.24
N ASN A 102 -7.02 -8.91 -23.90
CA ASN A 102 -8.17 -8.28 -23.27
C ASN A 102 -9.31 -9.29 -23.10
N LEU A 103 -9.59 -9.61 -21.83
CA LEU A 103 -10.68 -10.50 -21.45
C LEU A 103 -12.05 -9.92 -21.88
N LEU A 104 -12.19 -8.59 -21.84
CA LEU A 104 -13.36 -7.85 -22.35
C LEU A 104 -13.11 -7.39 -23.79
N ALA A 105 -13.88 -7.94 -24.74
CA ALA A 105 -13.77 -7.57 -26.13
C ALA A 105 -14.03 -6.07 -26.35
N ASP A 106 -13.28 -5.43 -27.25
CA ASP A 106 -13.44 -4.01 -27.55
C ASP A 106 -14.86 -3.67 -28.03
N ALA A 107 -15.48 -4.55 -28.82
CA ALA A 107 -16.86 -4.41 -29.27
C ALA A 107 -17.87 -4.38 -28.11
N PHE A 108 -17.64 -5.19 -27.07
CA PHE A 108 -18.45 -5.18 -25.86
C PHE A 108 -18.34 -3.85 -25.12
N VAL A 109 -17.10 -3.40 -24.85
CA VAL A 109 -16.83 -2.16 -24.12
C VAL A 109 -17.30 -0.92 -24.91
N ALA A 110 -17.22 -0.95 -26.26
CA ALA A 110 -17.70 0.13 -27.13
C ALA A 110 -19.17 0.48 -26.89
N GLY A 111 -20.00 -0.50 -26.52
CA GLY A 111 -21.41 -0.28 -26.16
C GLY A 111 -21.64 0.58 -24.92
N PHE A 112 -20.60 0.88 -24.14
CA PHE A 112 -20.67 1.69 -22.91
C PHE A 112 -20.06 3.09 -23.06
N LYS A 113 -19.26 3.34 -24.10
CA LYS A 113 -18.55 4.61 -24.31
C LYS A 113 -19.47 5.83 -24.36
N HIS A 114 -20.66 5.67 -24.92
CA HIS A 114 -21.62 6.76 -25.10
C HIS A 114 -22.73 6.79 -24.04
N LYS A 115 -22.70 5.83 -23.10
CA LYS A 115 -23.65 5.85 -21.99
C LYS A 115 -23.24 6.93 -21.00
N PRO A 116 -24.17 7.72 -20.47
CA PRO A 116 -23.87 8.66 -19.40
C PRO A 116 -23.33 7.92 -18.19
N SER A 117 -22.39 8.53 -17.47
CA SER A 117 -21.96 8.01 -16.20
C SER A 117 -23.15 7.94 -15.24
N PRO A 118 -23.36 6.83 -14.53
CA PRO A 118 -24.47 6.70 -13.58
C PRO A 118 -24.22 7.47 -12.28
N MET A 119 -23.07 8.17 -12.14
CA MET A 119 -22.71 8.93 -10.97
C MET A 119 -23.41 10.29 -10.94
N ASN A 120 -23.86 10.71 -9.75
CA ASN A 120 -24.28 12.08 -9.51
C ASN A 120 -23.06 13.04 -9.51
N GLN A 121 -23.28 14.34 -9.36
CA GLN A 121 -22.22 15.37 -9.42
C GLN A 121 -21.13 15.13 -8.35
N LEU A 122 -21.51 14.80 -7.12
CA LEU A 122 -20.57 14.52 -6.04
C LEU A 122 -19.75 13.24 -6.31
N GLY A 123 -20.41 12.18 -6.77
CA GLY A 123 -19.75 10.92 -7.16
C GLY A 123 -18.77 11.14 -8.31
N SER A 124 -19.15 11.92 -9.33
CA SER A 124 -18.27 12.29 -10.44
C SER A 124 -17.04 13.09 -9.97
N PHE A 125 -17.24 14.06 -9.07
CA PHE A 125 -16.14 14.83 -8.50
C PHE A 125 -15.15 13.92 -7.74
N VAL A 126 -15.65 13.04 -6.86
CA VAL A 126 -14.82 12.09 -6.09
C VAL A 126 -14.09 11.14 -7.02
N TYR A 127 -14.78 10.62 -8.04
CA TYR A 127 -14.20 9.73 -9.04
C TYR A 127 -13.03 10.39 -9.77
N TYR A 128 -13.23 11.57 -10.38
CA TYR A 128 -12.16 12.26 -11.12
C TYR A 128 -11.00 12.69 -10.23
N ARG A 129 -11.28 13.09 -9.00
CA ARG A 129 -10.24 13.49 -8.04
C ARG A 129 -9.37 12.32 -7.60
N THR A 130 -9.94 11.12 -7.40
CA THR A 130 -9.29 10.02 -6.67
C THR A 130 -8.99 8.80 -7.54
N TYR A 131 -9.93 8.36 -8.37
CA TYR A 131 -9.86 7.05 -9.03
C TYR A 131 -9.48 7.11 -10.50
N SER A 132 -9.88 8.18 -11.20
CA SER A 132 -9.59 8.39 -12.60
C SER A 132 -8.10 8.65 -12.82
N ARG A 133 -7.45 7.82 -13.63
CA ARG A 133 -6.03 7.95 -13.92
C ARG A 133 -5.78 8.88 -15.08
N TRP A 134 -4.58 9.44 -15.13
CA TRP A 134 -4.13 10.26 -16.23
C TRP A 134 -3.74 9.39 -17.43
N VAL A 135 -4.26 9.69 -18.60
CA VAL A 135 -3.94 9.10 -19.91
C VAL A 135 -3.03 10.07 -20.66
N PRO A 136 -1.69 9.87 -20.62
CA PRO A 136 -0.74 10.85 -21.15
C PRO A 136 -0.91 11.11 -22.65
N GLU A 137 -1.29 10.06 -23.39
CA GLU A 137 -1.44 10.06 -24.84
C GLU A 137 -2.56 11.00 -25.33
N GLU A 138 -3.59 11.12 -24.50
CA GLU A 138 -4.77 11.93 -24.83
C GLU A 138 -4.86 13.18 -23.95
N ALA A 139 -3.85 13.44 -23.10
CA ALA A 139 -3.78 14.58 -22.19
C ALA A 139 -5.05 14.77 -21.34
N ARG A 140 -5.69 13.67 -20.93
CA ARG A 140 -6.92 13.64 -20.12
C ARG A 140 -6.86 12.58 -19.02
N ARG A 141 -7.87 12.60 -18.17
CA ARG A 141 -8.13 11.51 -17.24
C ARG A 141 -9.01 10.44 -17.87
N GLU A 142 -8.94 9.21 -17.33
CA GLU A 142 -9.83 8.11 -17.71
C GLU A 142 -11.31 8.52 -17.55
N TYR A 143 -12.14 8.09 -18.49
CA TYR A 143 -13.59 8.06 -18.30
C TYR A 143 -14.00 6.86 -17.44
N TRP A 144 -15.20 6.88 -16.88
CA TRP A 144 -15.67 5.80 -16.00
C TRP A 144 -15.65 4.42 -16.67
N TRP A 145 -16.05 4.33 -17.91
CA TRP A 145 -16.02 3.07 -18.65
C TRP A 145 -14.59 2.51 -18.83
N GLU A 146 -13.58 3.35 -18.91
CA GLU A 146 -12.15 2.95 -18.98
C GLU A 146 -11.64 2.45 -17.63
N THR A 147 -11.94 3.16 -16.56
CA THR A 147 -11.59 2.73 -15.20
C THR A 147 -12.28 1.42 -14.83
N ALA A 148 -13.56 1.27 -15.16
CA ALA A 148 -14.31 0.03 -14.94
C ALA A 148 -13.65 -1.14 -15.70
N ARG A 149 -13.29 -0.93 -16.99
CA ARG A 149 -12.57 -1.91 -17.79
C ARG A 149 -11.25 -2.33 -17.15
N ARG A 150 -10.38 -1.37 -16.85
CA ARG A 150 -9.07 -1.62 -16.27
C ARG A 150 -9.17 -2.39 -14.95
N ALA A 151 -10.07 -1.98 -14.06
CA ALA A 151 -10.24 -2.61 -12.75
C ALA A 151 -10.76 -4.05 -12.86
N VAL A 152 -11.75 -4.29 -13.72
CA VAL A 152 -12.33 -5.63 -13.92
C VAL A 152 -11.33 -6.54 -14.64
N GLU A 153 -10.70 -6.10 -15.71
CA GLU A 153 -9.69 -6.88 -16.43
C GLU A 153 -8.52 -7.24 -15.52
N TYR A 154 -8.06 -6.30 -14.68
CA TYR A 154 -7.02 -6.59 -13.69
C TYR A 154 -7.46 -7.68 -12.71
N ASN A 155 -8.63 -7.54 -12.08
CA ASN A 155 -9.12 -8.54 -11.13
C ASN A 155 -9.29 -9.92 -11.80
N CYS A 156 -9.87 -9.96 -13.00
CA CYS A 156 -10.12 -11.19 -13.74
C CYS A 156 -8.87 -11.81 -14.38
N SER A 157 -7.77 -11.06 -14.52
CA SER A 157 -6.49 -11.57 -15.06
C SER A 157 -5.60 -12.25 -14.02
N ILE A 158 -5.90 -12.09 -12.73
CA ILE A 158 -5.10 -12.67 -11.63
C ILE A 158 -5.12 -14.21 -11.69
N VAL A 159 -6.27 -14.78 -12.02
CA VAL A 159 -6.45 -16.23 -12.26
C VAL A 159 -7.37 -16.44 -13.46
N PRO A 160 -7.35 -17.60 -14.11
CA PRO A 160 -8.24 -17.90 -15.23
C PRO A 160 -9.71 -17.60 -14.89
N THR A 161 -10.35 -16.73 -15.68
CA THR A 161 -11.74 -16.29 -15.48
C THR A 161 -12.48 -16.33 -16.81
N SER A 162 -13.74 -16.75 -16.82
CA SER A 162 -14.52 -16.78 -18.06
C SER A 162 -14.86 -15.37 -18.55
N LYS A 163 -15.07 -15.26 -19.84
CA LYS A 163 -15.47 -13.99 -20.47
C LYS A 163 -16.84 -13.53 -19.95
N GLU A 164 -17.78 -14.45 -19.79
CA GLU A 164 -19.13 -14.18 -19.32
C GLU A 164 -19.13 -13.60 -17.90
N GLU A 165 -18.29 -14.16 -17.02
CA GLU A 165 -18.13 -13.64 -15.66
C GLU A 165 -17.54 -12.23 -15.67
N ALA A 166 -16.51 -11.99 -16.48
CA ALA A 166 -15.89 -10.69 -16.61
C ALA A 166 -16.86 -9.64 -17.18
N GLU A 167 -17.64 -9.99 -18.21
CA GLU A 167 -18.66 -9.11 -18.77
C GLU A 167 -19.76 -8.78 -17.78
N GLN A 168 -20.23 -9.77 -17.00
CA GLN A 168 -21.25 -9.54 -15.98
C GLN A 168 -20.72 -8.63 -14.85
N LEU A 169 -19.49 -8.89 -14.38
CA LEU A 169 -18.85 -8.04 -13.38
C LEU A 169 -18.69 -6.61 -13.90
N TYR A 170 -18.28 -6.43 -15.17
CA TYR A 170 -18.17 -5.11 -15.79
C TYR A 170 -19.50 -4.37 -15.85
N ARG A 171 -20.59 -5.04 -16.25
CA ARG A 171 -21.94 -4.44 -16.28
C ARG A 171 -22.34 -3.96 -14.89
N ASN A 172 -22.19 -4.80 -13.88
CA ASN A 172 -22.53 -4.46 -12.50
C ASN A 172 -21.69 -3.28 -11.99
N VAL A 173 -20.39 -3.27 -12.29
CA VAL A 173 -19.48 -2.17 -11.91
C VAL A 173 -19.85 -0.89 -12.63
N PHE A 174 -20.06 -0.94 -13.94
CA PHE A 174 -20.44 0.24 -14.72
C PHE A 174 -21.75 0.87 -14.22
N ASP A 175 -22.75 0.07 -13.90
CA ASP A 175 -24.06 0.50 -13.41
C ASP A 175 -24.08 0.82 -11.91
N LEU A 176 -22.94 0.86 -11.23
CA LEU A 176 -22.78 1.09 -9.77
C LEU A 176 -23.60 0.11 -8.90
N LYS A 177 -23.87 -1.09 -9.40
CA LYS A 177 -24.54 -2.16 -8.66
C LYS A 177 -23.59 -2.97 -7.80
N GLN A 178 -22.31 -3.03 -8.21
CA GLN A 178 -21.27 -3.80 -7.54
C GLN A 178 -19.93 -3.07 -7.66
N PHE A 179 -19.11 -3.14 -6.62
CA PHE A 179 -17.81 -2.49 -6.58
C PHE A 179 -16.72 -3.49 -6.18
N LEU A 180 -15.61 -3.41 -6.88
CA LEU A 180 -14.32 -3.87 -6.41
C LEU A 180 -13.81 -2.91 -5.33
N SER A 181 -12.72 -3.23 -4.66
CA SER A 181 -12.16 -2.31 -3.67
C SER A 181 -11.78 -0.98 -4.31
N GLY A 182 -11.84 0.11 -3.56
CA GLY A 182 -11.36 1.41 -4.00
C GLY A 182 -9.89 1.35 -4.47
N ARG A 183 -9.08 0.45 -3.88
CA ARG A 183 -7.71 0.17 -4.31
C ARG A 183 -7.64 -0.37 -5.72
N THR A 184 -8.49 -1.34 -6.05
CA THR A 184 -8.55 -1.91 -7.39
C THR A 184 -8.91 -0.84 -8.44
N PHE A 185 -9.86 0.05 -8.14
CA PHE A 185 -10.15 1.17 -9.03
C PHE A 185 -9.01 2.17 -9.14
N TRP A 186 -8.25 2.40 -8.07
CA TRP A 186 -7.16 3.37 -8.07
C TRP A 186 -5.90 2.83 -8.75
N ILE A 187 -5.41 1.65 -8.36
CA ILE A 187 -4.11 1.11 -8.81
C ILE A 187 -4.19 -0.18 -9.61
N GLY A 188 -5.32 -0.89 -9.61
CA GLY A 188 -5.48 -2.15 -10.34
C GLY A 188 -5.11 -2.01 -11.81
N GLY A 189 -4.33 -2.95 -12.33
CA GLY A 189 -3.84 -2.96 -13.71
C GLY A 189 -2.68 -2.00 -13.99
N THR A 190 -2.14 -1.34 -12.97
CA THR A 190 -0.93 -0.50 -13.08
C THR A 190 0.30 -1.26 -12.61
N GLU A 191 1.50 -0.71 -12.89
CA GLU A 191 2.76 -1.25 -12.39
C GLU A 191 2.79 -1.34 -10.85
N VAL A 192 2.13 -0.40 -10.16
CA VAL A 192 2.03 -0.42 -8.69
C VAL A 192 1.36 -1.69 -8.20
N SER A 193 0.23 -2.08 -8.79
CA SER A 193 -0.52 -3.27 -8.36
C SER A 193 0.20 -4.59 -8.66
N ARG A 194 1.16 -4.58 -9.61
CA ARG A 194 1.96 -5.73 -9.99
C ARG A 194 3.21 -5.88 -9.13
N HIS A 195 3.96 -4.79 -8.92
CA HIS A 195 5.19 -4.79 -8.13
C HIS A 195 4.93 -4.74 -6.61
N TYR A 196 3.78 -4.21 -6.20
CA TYR A 196 3.41 -4.04 -4.80
C TYR A 196 2.02 -4.63 -4.51
N PRO A 197 1.87 -5.96 -4.54
CA PRO A 197 0.60 -6.63 -4.27
C PRO A 197 -0.05 -6.23 -2.95
N MET A 198 0.73 -5.94 -1.90
CA MET A 198 0.20 -5.46 -0.62
C MET A 198 -0.55 -4.13 -0.74
N ALA A 199 -0.23 -3.28 -1.74
CA ALA A 199 -0.94 -2.04 -1.99
C ALA A 199 -2.41 -2.24 -2.41
N ASN A 200 -2.80 -3.44 -2.83
CA ASN A 200 -4.19 -3.77 -3.17
C ASN A 200 -5.07 -4.00 -1.94
N TYR A 201 -4.49 -4.18 -0.74
CA TYR A 201 -5.24 -4.44 0.48
C TYR A 201 -5.60 -3.15 1.20
N ASN A 202 -6.86 -3.07 1.64
CA ASN A 202 -7.39 -1.90 2.32
C ASN A 202 -6.94 -1.83 3.77
N CYS A 203 -6.87 -2.99 4.43
CA CYS A 203 -6.76 -3.12 5.87
C CYS A 203 -5.73 -4.18 6.26
N SER A 204 -5.05 -3.92 7.39
CA SER A 204 -4.01 -4.76 7.95
C SER A 204 -3.98 -4.63 9.47
N PHE A 205 -3.29 -5.56 10.13
CA PHE A 205 -3.12 -5.54 11.59
C PHE A 205 -1.77 -6.12 12.00
N GLN A 206 -1.12 -5.51 13.01
CA GLN A 206 0.19 -5.90 13.53
C GLN A 206 0.22 -5.87 15.04
N VAL A 207 0.72 -6.95 15.68
CA VAL A 207 1.12 -6.96 17.08
C VAL A 207 2.55 -6.44 17.21
N VAL A 208 2.80 -5.52 18.15
CA VAL A 208 4.12 -4.96 18.42
C VAL A 208 4.78 -5.77 19.53
N ASP A 209 5.44 -6.85 19.15
CA ASP A 209 6.21 -7.72 20.04
C ASP A 209 7.71 -7.78 19.68
N ASN A 210 8.09 -7.08 18.63
CA ASN A 210 9.46 -6.91 18.15
C ASN A 210 9.58 -5.60 17.35
N PHE A 211 10.80 -5.14 17.05
CA PHE A 211 11.02 -3.87 16.34
C PHE A 211 10.71 -3.93 14.84
N SER A 212 10.70 -5.13 14.22
CA SER A 212 10.31 -5.24 12.82
C SER A 212 8.83 -4.92 12.60
N ALA A 213 8.01 -4.95 13.64
CA ALA A 213 6.62 -4.52 13.59
C ALA A 213 6.50 -3.05 13.12
N PHE A 214 7.37 -2.16 13.58
CA PHE A 214 7.37 -0.75 13.15
C PHE A 214 7.79 -0.58 11.69
N ARG A 215 8.74 -1.40 11.22
CA ARG A 215 9.11 -1.49 9.80
C ARG A 215 7.90 -1.84 8.95
N ASP A 216 7.17 -2.88 9.35
CA ASP A 216 5.99 -3.36 8.62
C ASP A 216 4.86 -2.33 8.63
N VAL A 217 4.59 -1.68 9.78
CA VAL A 217 3.62 -0.57 9.89
C VAL A 217 3.98 0.56 8.92
N PHE A 218 5.26 0.97 8.91
CA PHE A 218 5.73 2.03 8.01
C PHE A 218 5.51 1.67 6.54
N TYR A 219 5.89 0.47 6.13
CA TYR A 219 5.68 -0.02 4.77
C TYR A 219 4.21 -0.01 4.37
N LEU A 220 3.35 -0.60 5.21
CA LEU A 220 1.90 -0.70 4.97
C LEU A 220 1.24 0.67 4.82
N LEU A 221 1.58 1.60 5.70
CA LEU A 221 1.06 2.97 5.60
C LEU A 221 1.53 3.66 4.32
N MET A 222 2.79 3.47 3.90
CA MET A 222 3.31 4.05 2.64
C MET A 222 2.66 3.46 1.39
N VAL A 223 2.32 2.17 1.38
CA VAL A 223 1.52 1.58 0.29
C VAL A 223 0.03 1.90 0.46
N GLY A 224 -0.32 2.63 1.51
CA GLY A 224 -1.63 3.20 1.77
C GLY A 224 -2.62 2.23 2.43
N SER A 225 -2.21 1.11 2.99
CA SER A 225 -3.07 0.25 3.82
C SER A 225 -3.39 0.94 5.15
N GLY A 226 -4.61 0.77 5.66
CA GLY A 226 -4.92 1.14 7.04
C GLY A 226 -4.39 0.06 7.99
N VAL A 227 -3.76 0.46 9.10
CA VAL A 227 -3.07 -0.47 10.00
C VAL A 227 -3.66 -0.44 11.41
N GLY A 228 -4.11 -1.59 11.90
CA GLY A 228 -4.34 -1.80 13.32
C GLY A 228 -3.03 -2.19 14.01
N VAL A 229 -2.78 -1.64 15.18
CA VAL A 229 -1.57 -1.89 15.97
C VAL A 229 -1.97 -2.29 17.38
N ARG A 230 -1.37 -3.36 17.93
CA ARG A 230 -1.59 -3.77 19.32
C ARG A 230 -0.31 -3.65 20.13
N VAL A 231 -0.39 -2.92 21.25
CA VAL A 231 0.74 -2.60 22.13
C VAL A 231 0.45 -3.00 23.58
N LEU A 232 -0.02 -4.24 23.81
CA LEU A 232 -0.27 -4.71 25.17
C LEU A 232 1.04 -4.84 25.95
N LYS A 233 0.98 -4.70 27.27
CA LYS A 233 2.14 -4.91 28.17
C LYS A 233 2.82 -6.24 27.92
N SER A 234 2.04 -7.30 27.71
CA SER A 234 2.55 -8.66 27.41
C SER A 234 3.24 -8.79 26.05
N ASP A 235 2.85 -7.97 25.07
CA ASP A 235 3.48 -7.95 23.74
C ASP A 235 4.79 -7.16 23.81
N VAL A 236 4.75 -5.93 24.29
CA VAL A 236 5.91 -5.05 24.43
C VAL A 236 6.99 -5.64 25.36
N ALA A 237 6.59 -6.44 26.36
CA ALA A 237 7.55 -7.15 27.22
C ALA A 237 8.47 -8.14 26.48
N LYS A 238 8.09 -8.62 25.29
CA LYS A 238 8.90 -9.52 24.46
C LYS A 238 10.01 -8.77 23.70
N MET A 239 9.86 -7.45 23.51
CA MET A 239 10.82 -6.65 22.77
C MET A 239 12.16 -6.57 23.51
N PRO A 240 13.30 -6.55 22.78
CA PRO A 240 14.60 -6.29 23.40
C PRO A 240 14.64 -4.89 24.02
N LYS A 241 15.55 -4.71 24.98
CA LYS A 241 15.86 -3.38 25.52
C LYS A 241 16.55 -2.53 24.47
N VAL A 242 16.27 -1.23 24.50
CA VAL A 242 16.95 -0.23 23.67
C VAL A 242 17.98 0.54 24.49
N ARG A 243 19.08 0.87 23.87
CA ARG A 243 20.04 1.85 24.39
C ARG A 243 19.60 3.25 23.97
N THR A 244 19.91 4.23 24.76
CA THR A 244 19.48 5.62 24.56
C THR A 244 20.63 6.62 24.70
N ASP A 245 21.84 6.11 24.88
CA ASP A 245 23.08 6.86 25.06
C ASP A 245 23.76 7.27 23.74
N ALA A 246 23.33 6.72 22.59
CA ALA A 246 23.86 7.11 21.29
C ALA A 246 23.39 8.53 20.88
N GLU A 247 24.35 9.35 20.44
CA GLU A 247 24.08 10.66 19.87
C GLU A 247 23.52 10.51 18.45
N VAL A 248 22.42 11.19 18.14
CA VAL A 248 21.83 11.20 16.79
C VAL A 248 22.05 12.55 16.14
N ILE A 249 22.78 12.57 15.03
CA ILE A 249 23.14 13.75 14.27
C ILE A 249 22.41 13.74 12.93
N HIS A 250 21.74 14.84 12.58
CA HIS A 250 21.11 15.05 11.28
C HIS A 250 22.02 15.91 10.42
N GLU A 251 22.61 15.35 9.37
CA GLU A 251 23.40 16.11 8.42
C GLU A 251 22.59 17.20 7.72
N ALA A 252 23.27 18.25 7.27
CA ALA A 252 22.66 19.28 6.43
C ALA A 252 22.27 18.66 5.08
N TYR A 253 21.04 18.92 4.64
CA TYR A 253 20.54 18.37 3.40
C TYR A 253 21.11 19.10 2.17
N THR A 254 21.76 18.33 1.31
CA THR A 254 22.26 18.80 -0.01
C THR A 254 21.68 17.86 -1.07
N PRO A 255 20.62 18.28 -1.81
CA PRO A 255 19.90 17.40 -2.72
C PRO A 255 20.79 16.90 -3.85
N MET A 256 20.85 15.58 -4.04
CA MET A 256 21.54 14.96 -5.16
C MET A 256 20.74 15.08 -6.44
N LEU A 257 21.44 15.11 -7.58
CA LEU A 257 20.82 14.99 -8.90
C LEU A 257 20.09 13.65 -9.00
N ARG A 258 18.94 13.62 -9.65
CA ARG A 258 18.08 12.43 -9.78
C ARG A 258 18.83 11.20 -10.30
N SER A 259 19.72 11.38 -11.29
CA SER A 259 20.51 10.31 -11.91
C SER A 259 21.56 9.69 -10.96
N LEU A 260 21.86 10.31 -9.83
CA LEU A 260 22.84 9.84 -8.86
C LEU A 260 22.19 9.26 -7.59
N ARG A 261 20.88 9.36 -7.45
CA ARG A 261 20.17 8.85 -6.27
C ARG A 261 20.08 7.34 -6.30
N GLN A 262 20.21 6.73 -5.13
CA GLN A 262 20.00 5.31 -4.91
C GLN A 262 18.62 5.09 -4.29
N ASP A 263 17.92 4.05 -4.69
CA ASP A 263 16.62 3.68 -4.12
C ASP A 263 16.77 3.06 -2.73
N SER A 264 17.84 2.27 -2.51
CA SER A 264 18.12 1.59 -1.24
C SER A 264 18.89 2.49 -0.28
N SER A 265 18.63 2.34 1.02
CA SER A 265 19.43 2.95 2.06
C SER A 265 20.68 2.13 2.34
N ALA A 266 21.75 2.81 2.77
CA ALA A 266 23.01 2.20 3.17
C ALA A 266 23.33 2.47 4.63
N LEU A 267 23.97 1.50 5.30
CA LEU A 267 24.53 1.64 6.64
C LEU A 267 26.06 1.58 6.52
N GLU A 268 26.72 2.70 6.78
CA GLU A 268 28.15 2.88 6.69
C GLU A 268 28.76 3.02 8.08
N PHE A 269 29.97 2.48 8.29
CA PHE A 269 30.66 2.58 9.57
C PHE A 269 31.97 3.34 9.39
N SER A 270 32.23 4.28 10.31
CA SER A 270 33.48 5.03 10.35
C SER A 270 34.02 5.13 11.78
N ARG A 271 35.37 5.18 11.92
CA ARG A 271 36.09 5.34 13.21
C ARG A 271 35.73 4.33 14.31
N GLY A 272 35.10 3.21 14.00
CA GLY A 272 34.78 2.13 14.93
C GLY A 272 33.62 2.37 15.90
N ASP A 273 33.15 3.61 16.06
CA ASP A 273 32.06 4.00 16.97
C ASP A 273 30.96 4.88 16.32
N THR A 274 31.10 5.15 15.04
CA THR A 274 30.15 5.99 14.28
C THR A 274 29.50 5.18 13.17
N ALA A 275 28.16 5.20 13.13
CA ALA A 275 27.36 4.65 12.06
C ALA A 275 26.66 5.79 11.28
N ARG A 276 26.70 5.74 9.98
CA ARG A 276 26.01 6.69 9.09
C ARG A 276 24.95 5.96 8.28
N ILE A 277 23.72 6.40 8.36
CA ILE A 277 22.60 5.91 7.56
C ILE A 277 22.40 6.89 6.40
N VAL A 278 22.69 6.44 5.18
CA VAL A 278 22.40 7.17 3.94
C VAL A 278 21.03 6.74 3.47
N ILE A 279 20.06 7.64 3.48
CA ILE A 279 18.63 7.32 3.26
C ILE A 279 18.32 7.33 1.76
N GLY A 280 17.87 6.21 1.22
CA GLY A 280 17.53 6.04 -0.20
C GLY A 280 16.27 6.78 -0.63
N ASP A 281 16.09 6.97 -1.95
CA ASP A 281 14.98 7.73 -2.55
C ASP A 281 13.79 6.85 -2.97
N SER A 282 13.45 5.85 -2.14
CA SER A 282 12.28 5.00 -2.32
C SER A 282 11.56 4.72 -1.01
N LYS A 283 10.34 4.16 -1.06
CA LYS A 283 9.64 3.73 0.15
C LYS A 283 10.37 2.58 0.85
N GLU A 284 10.96 1.67 0.09
CA GLU A 284 11.79 0.58 0.60
C GLU A 284 13.04 1.12 1.29
N GLY A 285 13.70 2.10 0.66
CA GLY A 285 14.84 2.78 1.26
C GLY A 285 14.47 3.46 2.58
N TRP A 286 13.32 4.12 2.66
CA TRP A 286 12.86 4.76 3.89
C TRP A 286 12.59 3.75 5.01
N VAL A 287 11.93 2.64 4.67
CA VAL A 287 11.69 1.53 5.62
C VAL A 287 13.00 0.92 6.10
N GLN A 288 13.94 0.70 5.19
CA GLN A 288 15.27 0.17 5.47
C GLN A 288 16.09 1.12 6.38
N ALA A 289 16.02 2.43 6.14
CA ALA A 289 16.65 3.43 6.99
C ALA A 289 16.10 3.37 8.42
N MET A 290 14.80 3.21 8.59
CA MET A 290 14.17 3.04 9.89
C MET A 290 14.59 1.74 10.56
N GLU A 291 14.68 0.64 9.83
CA GLU A 291 15.16 -0.64 10.34
C GLU A 291 16.60 -0.51 10.84
N TYR A 292 17.50 0.11 10.09
CA TYR A 292 18.88 0.39 10.52
C TYR A 292 18.91 1.25 11.78
N PHE A 293 18.12 2.33 11.80
CA PHE A 293 18.05 3.22 12.95
C PHE A 293 17.63 2.48 14.22
N LEU A 294 16.56 1.68 14.16
CA LEU A 294 16.11 0.90 15.31
C LEU A 294 17.13 -0.18 15.70
N LYS A 295 17.74 -0.90 14.74
CA LYS A 295 18.77 -1.90 15.00
C LYS A 295 19.97 -1.33 15.76
N LEU A 296 20.42 -0.14 15.43
CA LEU A 296 21.53 0.55 16.13
C LEU A 296 21.20 0.82 17.61
N HIS A 297 19.90 0.87 17.97
CA HIS A 297 19.48 1.08 19.36
C HIS A 297 19.24 -0.22 20.14
N TYR A 298 18.87 -1.34 19.50
CA TYR A 298 18.55 -2.55 20.25
C TYR A 298 19.51 -3.73 20.03
N SER A 299 20.23 -3.78 18.92
CA SER A 299 21.09 -4.91 18.62
C SER A 299 22.40 -4.87 19.42
N THR A 300 22.77 -6.01 19.99
CA THR A 300 24.04 -6.16 20.71
C THR A 300 25.26 -6.04 19.80
N GLU A 301 25.09 -6.28 18.50
CA GLU A 301 26.12 -6.14 17.47
C GLU A 301 26.67 -4.71 17.41
N TYR A 302 25.80 -3.70 17.62
CA TYR A 302 26.12 -2.29 17.46
C TYR A 302 26.38 -1.55 18.78
N ARG A 303 26.67 -2.26 19.87
CA ARG A 303 26.91 -1.64 21.19
C ARG A 303 28.03 -0.63 21.24
N LYS A 304 29.00 -0.72 20.31
CA LYS A 304 30.13 0.21 20.22
C LYS A 304 29.80 1.51 19.48
N ILE A 305 28.65 1.58 18.84
CA ILE A 305 28.27 2.77 18.07
C ILE A 305 27.74 3.84 19.03
N ASN A 306 28.49 4.93 19.19
CA ASN A 306 28.11 6.05 20.06
C ASN A 306 27.49 7.22 19.30
N THR A 307 27.73 7.28 17.98
CA THR A 307 27.18 8.33 17.11
C THR A 307 26.44 7.71 15.92
N ILE A 308 25.22 8.15 15.71
CA ILE A 308 24.37 7.77 14.56
C ILE A 308 24.15 9.02 13.71
N ILE A 309 24.66 9.00 12.49
CA ILE A 309 24.53 10.10 11.54
C ILE A 309 23.43 9.76 10.53
N LEU A 310 22.49 10.67 10.30
CA LEU A 310 21.41 10.53 9.32
C LEU A 310 21.66 11.48 8.15
N ASN A 311 21.91 10.92 6.96
CA ASN A 311 22.09 11.65 5.72
C ASN A 311 20.87 11.52 4.81
N TYR A 312 20.38 12.64 4.30
CA TYR A 312 19.14 12.75 3.52
C TYR A 312 19.37 13.13 2.05
N ASP A 313 20.61 13.27 1.59
CA ASP A 313 20.94 13.89 0.30
C ASP A 313 20.35 13.18 -0.90
N GLN A 314 20.10 11.86 -0.79
CA GLN A 314 19.46 11.09 -1.86
C GLN A 314 17.94 11.29 -1.91
N VAL A 315 17.31 11.74 -0.82
CA VAL A 315 15.87 11.94 -0.78
C VAL A 315 15.48 13.10 -1.72
N ARG A 316 14.53 12.85 -2.61
CA ARG A 316 14.04 13.85 -3.56
C ARG A 316 13.49 15.10 -2.88
N SER A 317 13.64 16.24 -3.53
CA SER A 317 13.19 17.52 -3.01
C SER A 317 11.67 17.59 -2.89
N LYS A 318 11.19 18.39 -1.93
CA LYS A 318 9.75 18.66 -1.78
C LYS A 318 9.17 19.23 -3.07
N GLY A 319 8.00 18.70 -3.48
CA GLY A 319 7.30 19.14 -4.68
C GLY A 319 7.69 18.40 -5.96
N GLU A 320 8.76 17.59 -5.95
CA GLU A 320 9.13 16.73 -7.09
C GLU A 320 8.00 15.70 -7.36
N ARG A 321 7.67 15.47 -8.64
CA ARG A 321 6.55 14.64 -9.04
C ARG A 321 6.82 13.16 -8.74
N LEU A 322 5.88 12.48 -8.08
CA LEU A 322 5.92 11.04 -7.88
C LEU A 322 5.43 10.30 -9.14
N GLN A 323 6.22 9.32 -9.60
CA GLN A 323 5.92 8.62 -10.85
C GLN A 323 4.96 7.44 -10.65
N THR A 324 5.03 6.73 -9.53
CA THR A 324 4.31 5.49 -9.30
C THR A 324 2.90 5.70 -8.75
N PHE A 325 2.76 6.29 -7.56
CA PHE A 325 1.47 6.50 -6.90
C PHE A 325 0.78 7.82 -7.30
N GLY A 326 1.48 8.71 -8.00
CA GLY A 326 1.01 10.05 -8.31
C GLY A 326 1.17 11.01 -7.13
N GLY A 327 0.98 12.32 -7.37
CA GLY A 327 1.19 13.37 -6.37
C GLY A 327 2.61 13.94 -6.38
N THR A 328 2.98 14.62 -5.31
CA THR A 328 4.28 15.28 -5.14
C THR A 328 5.00 14.80 -3.89
N ALA A 329 6.33 14.80 -3.93
CA ALA A 329 7.20 14.40 -2.84
C ALA A 329 7.06 15.33 -1.62
N SER A 330 7.13 14.75 -0.42
CA SER A 330 7.20 15.49 0.84
C SER A 330 8.57 16.12 1.11
N GLY A 331 9.63 15.60 0.46
CA GLY A 331 11.01 15.95 0.74
C GLY A 331 11.56 15.25 2.00
N HIS A 332 12.78 15.60 2.38
CA HIS A 332 13.50 14.98 3.49
C HIS A 332 12.96 15.37 4.88
N GLN A 333 12.28 16.52 4.99
CA GLN A 333 11.94 17.12 6.31
C GLN A 333 11.01 16.24 7.14
N SER A 334 10.07 15.53 6.49
CA SER A 334 9.17 14.60 7.19
C SER A 334 9.93 13.45 7.84
N MET A 335 10.90 12.86 7.14
CA MET A 335 11.78 11.82 7.67
C MET A 335 12.66 12.32 8.82
N LYS A 336 13.26 13.51 8.65
CA LYS A 336 14.06 14.16 9.69
C LYS A 336 13.24 14.36 10.97
N ASN A 337 12.03 14.86 10.85
CA ASN A 337 11.11 15.04 11.98
C ASN A 337 10.75 13.69 12.63
N MET A 338 10.49 12.65 11.84
CA MET A 338 10.17 11.31 12.32
C MET A 338 11.33 10.76 13.20
N PHE A 339 12.55 10.76 12.70
CA PHE A 339 13.71 10.28 13.49
C PHE A 339 13.97 11.11 14.73
N ALA A 340 13.84 12.44 14.65
CA ALA A 340 13.99 13.32 15.81
C ALA A 340 12.93 13.03 16.88
N LYS A 341 11.67 12.82 16.50
CA LYS A 341 10.58 12.48 17.43
C LYS A 341 10.77 11.10 18.05
N ILE A 342 11.15 10.08 17.26
CA ILE A 342 11.45 8.73 17.78
C ILE A 342 12.62 8.80 18.78
N SER A 343 13.71 9.51 18.44
CA SER A 343 14.83 9.73 19.38
C SER A 343 14.37 10.37 20.70
N ASN A 344 13.40 11.29 20.64
CA ASN A 344 12.84 11.91 21.82
C ASN A 344 12.01 10.92 22.67
N VAL A 345 11.24 10.02 22.03
CA VAL A 345 10.51 8.94 22.72
C VAL A 345 11.50 8.04 23.48
N LEU A 346 12.59 7.60 22.82
CA LEU A 346 13.62 6.78 23.45
C LEU A 346 14.24 7.48 24.64
N ARG A 347 14.58 8.77 24.54
CA ARG A 347 15.11 9.57 25.65
C ARG A 347 14.12 9.73 26.80
N LYS A 348 12.81 9.93 26.50
CA LYS A 348 11.79 9.99 27.54
C LYS A 348 11.68 8.65 28.29
N ALA A 349 11.77 7.50 27.57
CA ALA A 349 11.80 6.18 28.18
C ALA A 349 12.99 5.99 29.13
N ALA A 350 14.18 6.44 28.71
CA ALA A 350 15.40 6.40 29.55
C ALA A 350 15.23 7.20 30.85
N ARG A 351 14.71 8.42 30.76
CA ARG A 351 14.49 9.28 31.93
C ARG A 351 13.52 8.64 32.94
N ARG A 352 12.44 7.98 32.46
CA ARG A 352 11.50 7.27 33.35
C ARG A 352 12.15 6.11 34.09
N SER A 353 13.11 5.43 33.47
CA SER A 353 13.77 4.24 34.01
C SER A 353 15.09 4.56 34.74
N ALA A 354 15.59 5.78 34.64
CA ALA A 354 16.91 6.21 35.12
C ALA A 354 18.05 5.26 34.69
N ALA A 355 18.01 4.77 33.43
CA ALA A 355 18.90 3.78 32.87
C ALA A 355 19.17 4.01 31.40
N ASP A 356 20.36 3.66 30.91
CA ASP A 356 20.75 3.80 29.50
C ASP A 356 20.26 2.65 28.63
N HIS A 357 19.85 1.53 29.23
CA HIS A 357 19.27 0.38 28.56
C HIS A 357 17.88 0.11 29.12
N VAL A 358 16.85 0.50 28.37
CA VAL A 358 15.47 0.50 28.84
C VAL A 358 14.58 -0.39 27.99
N ARG A 359 13.56 -0.96 28.62
CA ARG A 359 12.45 -1.57 27.92
C ARG A 359 11.41 -0.48 27.64
N LEU A 360 10.93 -0.41 26.40
CA LEU A 360 9.85 0.50 26.04
C LEU A 360 8.57 0.12 26.78
N ALA A 361 7.77 1.12 27.13
CA ALA A 361 6.42 0.94 27.63
C ALA A 361 5.42 0.93 26.46
N PRO A 362 4.19 0.41 26.64
CA PRO A 362 3.17 0.48 25.61
C PRO A 362 2.92 1.88 25.04
N ILE A 363 2.93 2.90 25.87
CA ILE A 363 2.79 4.30 25.43
C ILE A 363 3.92 4.76 24.51
N ASP A 364 5.15 4.27 24.69
CA ASP A 364 6.26 4.58 23.80
C ASP A 364 6.06 3.94 22.42
N CYS A 365 5.55 2.71 22.40
CA CYS A 365 5.24 2.00 21.17
C CYS A 365 4.07 2.63 20.42
N LEU A 366 3.05 3.11 21.16
CA LEU A 366 1.95 3.91 20.62
C LEU A 366 2.49 5.18 19.96
N ASP A 367 3.35 5.92 20.67
CA ASP A 367 3.94 7.15 20.14
C ASP A 367 4.78 6.88 18.88
N ILE A 368 5.60 5.83 18.85
CA ILE A 368 6.40 5.47 17.66
C ILE A 368 5.48 5.16 16.47
N ALA A 369 4.42 4.35 16.65
CA ALA A 369 3.47 4.04 15.58
C ALA A 369 2.82 5.32 15.02
N ASN A 370 2.34 6.20 15.88
CA ASN A 370 1.72 7.46 15.48
C ASN A 370 2.70 8.45 14.82
N ILE A 371 3.96 8.48 15.25
CA ILE A 371 5.01 9.29 14.60
C ILE A 371 5.29 8.79 13.19
N ILE A 372 5.28 7.48 12.98
CA ILE A 372 5.35 6.89 11.63
C ILE A 372 4.16 7.34 10.78
N GLY A 373 2.96 7.26 11.34
CA GLY A 373 1.73 7.72 10.67
C GLY A 373 1.77 9.18 10.29
N GLU A 374 2.27 10.04 11.15
CA GLU A 374 2.42 11.48 10.89
C GLU A 374 3.38 11.73 9.71
N ASN A 375 4.47 10.96 9.60
CA ASN A 375 5.40 11.06 8.49
C ASN A 375 4.74 10.70 7.15
N VAL A 376 3.84 9.72 7.13
CA VAL A 376 3.20 9.22 5.90
C VAL A 376 2.06 10.14 5.41
N VAL A 377 1.47 10.96 6.26
CA VAL A 377 0.39 11.92 5.88
C VAL A 377 0.85 12.90 4.80
N VAL A 378 2.14 13.18 4.72
CA VAL A 378 2.70 14.16 3.80
C VAL A 378 3.02 13.50 2.46
N GLY A 379 2.24 13.78 1.42
CA GLY A 379 2.55 13.39 0.04
C GLY A 379 1.74 12.24 -0.56
N GLY A 380 0.80 11.65 0.18
CA GLY A 380 -0.02 10.53 -0.30
C GLY A 380 -1.46 10.93 -0.71
N VAL A 381 -2.07 10.11 -1.56
CA VAL A 381 -3.49 10.26 -1.93
C VAL A 381 -4.40 9.89 -0.75
N ARG A 382 -3.97 8.97 0.11
CA ARG A 382 -4.67 8.58 1.34
C ARG A 382 -3.89 9.07 2.56
N ARG A 383 -4.59 9.69 3.48
CA ARG A 383 -4.05 10.00 4.80
C ARG A 383 -3.87 8.71 5.59
N THR A 384 -2.93 8.70 6.52
CA THR A 384 -2.73 7.64 7.50
C THR A 384 -4.06 7.27 8.18
N ALA A 385 -4.31 5.97 8.29
CA ALA A 385 -5.43 5.42 9.04
C ALA A 385 -4.88 4.35 9.98
N GLU A 386 -4.95 4.61 11.28
CA GLU A 386 -4.48 3.71 12.33
C GLU A 386 -5.51 3.50 13.42
N ILE A 387 -5.44 2.35 14.08
CA ILE A 387 -6.03 2.11 15.39
C ILE A 387 -4.97 1.52 16.30
N VAL A 388 -4.89 1.98 17.53
CA VAL A 388 -4.00 1.39 18.54
C VAL A 388 -4.82 0.73 19.63
N LEU A 389 -4.55 -0.56 19.86
CA LEU A 389 -5.17 -1.36 20.91
C LEU A 389 -4.25 -1.42 22.12
N VAL A 390 -4.78 -1.03 23.28
CA VAL A 390 -4.04 -0.91 24.55
C VAL A 390 -4.63 -1.80 25.62
N ASP A 391 -3.85 -2.16 26.63
CA ASP A 391 -4.33 -2.96 27.77
C ASP A 391 -5.43 -2.26 28.57
N GLN A 392 -6.38 -3.04 29.09
CA GLN A 392 -7.46 -2.56 29.94
C GLN A 392 -7.00 -1.97 31.28
N ASP A 393 -5.78 -2.27 31.72
CA ASP A 393 -5.17 -1.80 32.96
C ASP A 393 -3.98 -0.85 32.74
N ASP A 394 -3.74 -0.44 31.50
CA ASP A 394 -2.68 0.53 31.14
C ASP A 394 -3.23 1.94 31.06
N ARG A 395 -3.30 2.60 32.20
CA ARG A 395 -3.88 3.97 32.29
C ARG A 395 -3.11 4.99 31.47
N ASP A 396 -1.78 4.87 31.37
CA ASP A 396 -0.95 5.82 30.59
C ASP A 396 -1.34 5.79 29.10
N SER A 397 -1.46 4.59 28.54
CA SER A 397 -1.87 4.43 27.13
C SER A 397 -3.36 4.74 26.90
N ILE A 398 -4.25 4.40 27.86
CA ILE A 398 -5.67 4.74 27.77
C ILE A 398 -5.88 6.26 27.75
N LEU A 399 -5.12 6.99 28.58
CA LEU A 399 -5.19 8.45 28.69
C LEU A 399 -4.26 9.19 27.71
N ALA A 400 -3.65 8.48 26.76
CA ALA A 400 -2.67 9.07 25.83
C ALA A 400 -3.14 10.35 25.12
N LYS A 401 -4.45 10.52 24.94
CA LYS A 401 -5.07 11.68 24.27
C LYS A 401 -5.89 12.59 25.20
N SER A 402 -5.90 12.35 26.51
CA SER A 402 -6.71 13.15 27.45
C SER A 402 -6.34 14.63 27.44
N GLU A 403 -5.05 14.95 27.18
CA GLU A 403 -4.52 16.31 27.11
C GLU A 403 -4.10 16.73 25.70
N LEU A 404 -4.66 16.08 24.67
CA LEU A 404 -4.33 16.36 23.28
C LEU A 404 -4.67 17.81 22.89
N TYR A 405 -5.72 18.35 23.46
CA TYR A 405 -6.14 19.73 23.25
C TYR A 405 -5.94 20.53 24.54
N LYS A 406 -5.27 21.66 24.42
CA LYS A 406 -5.08 22.62 25.52
C LYS A 406 -5.46 24.03 25.09
N LYS A 407 -5.79 24.88 26.05
CA LYS A 407 -5.99 26.31 25.78
C LYS A 407 -4.64 26.98 25.56
N SER A 408 -4.52 27.76 24.49
CA SER A 408 -3.41 28.68 24.26
C SER A 408 -3.53 29.91 25.19
N GLU A 409 -2.50 30.77 25.17
CA GLU A 409 -2.50 32.07 25.88
C GLU A 409 -3.69 32.96 25.44
N ASP A 410 -4.12 32.83 24.17
CA ASP A 410 -5.29 33.54 23.62
C ASP A 410 -6.64 32.84 23.90
N GLU A 411 -6.68 31.91 24.85
CA GLU A 411 -7.85 31.09 25.20
C GLU A 411 -8.43 30.21 24.07
N LYS A 412 -7.71 30.03 22.97
CA LYS A 412 -8.12 29.16 21.88
C LYS A 412 -7.70 27.72 22.16
N TRP A 413 -8.55 26.77 21.78
CA TRP A 413 -8.19 25.37 21.82
C TRP A 413 -7.18 25.06 20.71
N VAL A 414 -6.01 24.58 21.08
CA VAL A 414 -4.93 24.17 20.19
C VAL A 414 -4.48 22.75 20.53
N VAL A 415 -3.98 22.05 19.53
CA VAL A 415 -3.36 20.74 19.75
C VAL A 415 -2.02 20.91 20.43
N ASP A 416 -1.74 20.10 21.47
CA ASP A 416 -0.44 20.11 22.12
C ASP A 416 0.65 19.60 21.15
N PRO A 417 1.64 20.43 20.76
CA PRO A 417 2.69 20.03 19.83
C PRO A 417 3.50 18.81 20.29
N GLU A 418 3.65 18.60 21.61
CA GLU A 418 4.41 17.49 22.19
C GLU A 418 3.80 16.12 21.90
N ILE A 419 2.47 16.06 21.78
CA ILE A 419 1.71 14.82 21.56
C ILE A 419 0.81 14.87 20.33
N ALA A 420 1.00 15.87 19.44
CA ALA A 420 0.20 16.08 18.23
C ALA A 420 0.15 14.85 17.32
N HIS A 421 1.24 14.05 17.26
CA HIS A 421 1.30 12.79 16.51
C HIS A 421 0.21 11.79 16.93
N ARG A 422 -0.29 11.85 18.18
CA ARG A 422 -1.36 10.96 18.68
C ARG A 422 -2.71 11.15 18.00
N GLN A 423 -2.86 12.19 17.16
CA GLN A 423 -4.04 12.34 16.29
C GLN A 423 -4.07 11.32 15.13
N MET A 424 -2.97 10.61 14.86
CA MET A 424 -2.86 9.72 13.70
C MET A 424 -3.63 8.42 13.87
N SER A 425 -3.92 7.98 15.10
CA SER A 425 -4.69 6.76 15.36
C SER A 425 -5.99 7.02 16.10
N ASN A 426 -6.98 6.14 15.93
CA ASN A 426 -8.00 5.90 16.93
C ASN A 426 -7.42 5.02 18.04
N ASN A 427 -7.77 5.26 19.30
CA ASN A 427 -7.32 4.40 20.39
C ASN A 427 -8.48 3.58 20.94
N SER A 428 -8.23 2.31 21.26
CA SER A 428 -9.26 1.44 21.84
C SER A 428 -8.67 0.53 22.92
N ILE A 429 -9.44 0.31 23.97
CA ILE A 429 -9.10 -0.62 25.04
C ILE A 429 -9.39 -2.05 24.55
N TYR A 430 -8.40 -2.93 24.65
CA TYR A 430 -8.52 -4.35 24.35
C TYR A 430 -8.89 -5.11 25.62
N TYR A 431 -10.19 -5.39 25.79
CA TYR A 431 -10.71 -6.09 26.96
C TYR A 431 -10.50 -7.60 26.82
N ARG A 432 -9.59 -8.11 27.63
CA ARG A 432 -9.35 -9.57 27.79
C ARG A 432 -10.23 -10.20 28.85
N LYS A 433 -10.74 -9.39 29.78
CA LYS A 433 -11.67 -9.78 30.82
C LYS A 433 -12.89 -8.87 30.78
N LYS A 434 -14.05 -9.41 31.13
CA LYS A 434 -15.27 -8.62 31.24
C LYS A 434 -15.04 -7.45 32.20
N PRO A 435 -15.25 -6.20 31.77
CA PRO A 435 -15.10 -5.02 32.63
C PRO A 435 -16.16 -5.01 33.71
N THR A 436 -15.83 -4.43 34.89
CA THR A 436 -16.79 -4.12 35.95
C THR A 436 -17.65 -2.91 35.55
N ARG A 437 -18.72 -2.63 36.31
CA ARG A 437 -19.50 -1.40 36.12
C ARG A 437 -18.66 -0.15 36.38
N GLU A 438 -17.72 -0.22 37.31
CA GLU A 438 -16.82 0.88 37.67
C GLU A 438 -15.84 1.15 36.53
N ASP A 439 -15.25 0.09 35.94
CA ASP A 439 -14.38 0.21 34.75
C ASP A 439 -15.13 0.87 33.59
N LEU A 440 -16.37 0.43 33.31
CA LEU A 440 -17.18 1.01 32.26
C LEU A 440 -17.56 2.47 32.56
N HIS A 441 -17.94 2.80 33.80
CA HIS A 441 -18.25 4.18 34.19
C HIS A 441 -17.04 5.09 33.99
N TRP A 442 -15.87 4.65 34.46
CA TRP A 442 -14.62 5.38 34.25
C TRP A 442 -14.30 5.54 32.75
N HIS A 443 -14.44 4.46 31.96
CA HIS A 443 -14.21 4.49 30.53
C HIS A 443 -15.14 5.47 29.80
N PHE A 444 -16.44 5.41 30.07
CA PHE A 444 -17.41 6.38 29.51
C PHE A 444 -17.08 7.82 29.88
N THR A 445 -16.56 8.05 31.10
CA THR A 445 -16.10 9.37 31.51
C THR A 445 -14.97 9.88 30.64
N GLN A 446 -14.03 9.02 30.26
CA GLN A 446 -12.94 9.39 29.33
C GLN A 446 -13.47 9.66 27.90
N MET A 447 -14.40 8.86 27.41
CA MET A 447 -14.98 9.03 26.08
C MET A 447 -15.81 10.30 25.92
N ARG A 448 -16.33 10.85 26.99
CA ARG A 448 -17.32 11.96 26.99
C ARG A 448 -16.88 13.16 26.14
N TYR A 449 -15.60 13.48 26.11
CA TYR A 449 -15.07 14.69 25.49
C TYR A 449 -14.50 14.47 24.08
N SER A 450 -14.01 13.26 23.78
CA SER A 450 -13.29 12.99 22.54
C SER A 450 -13.88 11.84 21.71
N GLY A 451 -14.82 11.06 22.28
CA GLY A 451 -15.29 9.82 21.68
C GLY A 451 -14.29 8.66 21.79
N GLU A 452 -13.13 8.90 22.41
CA GLU A 452 -12.07 7.92 22.61
C GLU A 452 -11.73 7.78 24.12
N PRO A 453 -11.17 6.63 24.54
CA PRO A 453 -10.88 5.42 23.75
C PRO A 453 -12.15 4.60 23.44
N GLY A 454 -12.16 3.90 22.30
CA GLY A 454 -13.14 2.87 22.00
C GLY A 454 -12.87 1.59 22.79
N TRP A 455 -13.52 0.47 22.43
CA TRP A 455 -13.26 -0.84 23.04
C TRP A 455 -13.35 -1.99 22.03
N VAL A 456 -12.54 -3.02 22.29
CA VAL A 456 -12.56 -4.29 21.57
C VAL A 456 -12.70 -5.41 22.60
N ASN A 457 -13.62 -6.34 22.37
CA ASN A 457 -13.85 -7.49 23.23
C ASN A 457 -13.14 -8.73 22.65
N GLU A 458 -12.05 -9.17 23.30
CA GLU A 458 -11.28 -10.33 22.88
C GLU A 458 -12.10 -11.61 22.86
N GLU A 459 -12.87 -11.89 23.91
CA GLU A 459 -13.67 -13.12 24.03
C GLU A 459 -14.69 -13.23 22.89
N ALA A 460 -15.38 -12.13 22.57
CA ALA A 460 -16.33 -12.11 21.47
C ALA A 460 -15.65 -12.25 20.09
N GLY A 461 -14.48 -11.63 19.93
CA GLY A 461 -13.67 -11.76 18.74
C GLY A 461 -13.15 -13.20 18.53
N ALA A 462 -12.60 -13.80 19.58
CA ALA A 462 -12.06 -15.16 19.55
C ALA A 462 -13.13 -16.23 19.26
N LYS A 463 -14.38 -16.02 19.71
CA LYS A 463 -15.51 -16.91 19.37
C LYS A 463 -15.86 -16.89 17.88
N ARG A 464 -15.57 -15.80 17.19
CA ARG A 464 -15.89 -15.63 15.76
C ARG A 464 -14.73 -15.96 14.84
N ARG A 465 -13.51 -15.78 15.34
CA ARG A 465 -12.29 -16.00 14.57
C ARG A 465 -11.21 -16.67 15.42
N PRO A 466 -10.78 -17.89 15.06
CA PRO A 466 -9.55 -18.46 15.62
C PRO A 466 -8.36 -17.51 15.37
N ASN A 467 -7.41 -17.46 16.29
CA ASN A 467 -6.24 -16.59 16.22
C ASN A 467 -6.58 -15.08 16.13
N PHE A 468 -7.70 -14.66 16.74
CA PHE A 468 -8.04 -13.25 16.85
C PHE A 468 -7.00 -12.52 17.71
N ASN A 469 -6.37 -11.49 17.15
CA ASN A 469 -5.39 -10.66 17.84
C ASN A 469 -5.76 -9.17 17.85
N GLY A 470 -6.64 -8.74 16.96
CA GLY A 470 -7.08 -7.35 16.89
C GLY A 470 -7.92 -7.04 15.68
N VAL A 471 -8.00 -5.77 15.35
CA VAL A 471 -8.89 -5.24 14.31
C VAL A 471 -8.18 -4.23 13.42
N ASN A 472 -8.74 -4.00 12.22
CA ASN A 472 -8.34 -2.91 11.34
C ASN A 472 -8.75 -1.53 11.90
N PRO A 473 -8.31 -0.41 11.30
CA PRO A 473 -8.59 0.94 11.84
C PRO A 473 -10.06 1.31 12.08
N CYS A 474 -10.98 0.72 11.32
CA CYS A 474 -12.42 0.95 11.48
C CYS A 474 -13.09 -0.06 12.43
N ALA A 475 -12.33 -1.05 12.92
CA ALA A 475 -12.73 -2.09 13.87
C ALA A 475 -13.81 -3.09 13.38
N GLU A 476 -14.11 -3.12 12.08
CA GLU A 476 -15.10 -4.05 11.50
C GLU A 476 -14.51 -5.42 11.13
N ILE A 477 -13.18 -5.53 10.98
CA ILE A 477 -12.51 -6.76 10.52
C ILE A 477 -11.67 -7.36 11.63
N LEU A 478 -11.98 -8.61 11.98
CA LEU A 478 -11.22 -9.39 12.96
C LEU A 478 -9.95 -9.97 12.31
N LEU A 479 -8.79 -9.61 12.82
CA LEU A 479 -7.50 -9.95 12.22
C LEU A 479 -6.58 -10.68 13.20
N ASP A 480 -5.76 -11.58 12.64
CA ASP A 480 -4.54 -12.08 13.27
C ASP A 480 -3.40 -11.08 13.03
N SER A 481 -2.31 -11.19 13.78
CA SER A 481 -1.09 -10.43 13.49
C SER A 481 -0.59 -10.76 12.09
N LYS A 482 -0.22 -9.72 11.31
CA LYS A 482 0.15 -9.79 9.89
C LYS A 482 -1.02 -10.20 8.97
N GLY A 483 -2.24 -10.08 9.46
CA GLY A 483 -3.45 -10.30 8.66
C GLY A 483 -3.80 -9.11 7.78
N LEU A 484 -4.31 -9.42 6.60
CA LEU A 484 -4.75 -8.47 5.58
C LEU A 484 -6.19 -8.78 5.17
N CYS A 485 -6.91 -7.76 4.73
CA CYS A 485 -8.24 -7.95 4.15
C CYS A 485 -8.46 -7.03 2.95
N ASN A 486 -9.13 -7.57 1.92
CA ASN A 486 -9.65 -6.80 0.81
C ASN A 486 -11.17 -6.74 0.86
N LEU A 487 -11.73 -5.71 0.24
CA LEU A 487 -13.17 -5.43 0.27
C LEU A 487 -13.76 -5.49 -1.14
N THR A 488 -14.99 -6.01 -1.22
CA THR A 488 -15.90 -5.85 -2.36
C THR A 488 -17.26 -5.43 -1.81
N THR A 489 -18.04 -4.68 -2.59
CA THR A 489 -19.30 -4.15 -2.07
C THR A 489 -20.41 -4.28 -3.11
N VAL A 490 -21.57 -4.76 -2.71
CA VAL A 490 -22.79 -4.76 -3.52
C VAL A 490 -23.69 -3.63 -3.07
N ASN A 491 -24.10 -2.77 -4.01
CA ASN A 491 -25.12 -1.76 -3.81
C ASN A 491 -26.50 -2.38 -3.98
N VAL A 492 -27.10 -2.78 -2.86
CA VAL A 492 -28.39 -3.50 -2.89
C VAL A 492 -29.51 -2.65 -3.47
N MET A 493 -29.43 -1.33 -3.34
CA MET A 493 -30.39 -0.41 -3.94
C MET A 493 -30.39 -0.48 -5.49
N GLY A 494 -29.25 -0.84 -6.09
CA GLY A 494 -29.16 -1.06 -7.55
C GLY A 494 -29.99 -2.23 -8.08
N PHE A 495 -30.53 -3.06 -7.18
CA PHE A 495 -31.40 -4.21 -7.50
C PHE A 495 -32.87 -3.98 -7.10
N ALA A 496 -33.17 -2.87 -6.41
CA ALA A 496 -34.55 -2.44 -6.22
C ALA A 496 -35.07 -1.82 -7.52
N ARG A 497 -36.17 -2.34 -8.03
CA ARG A 497 -36.79 -1.78 -9.24
C ARG A 497 -37.56 -0.53 -8.88
N GLY A 498 -37.16 0.60 -9.48
CA GLY A 498 -37.78 1.89 -9.20
C GLY A 498 -39.28 1.89 -9.49
N GLY A 499 -40.07 2.26 -8.49
CA GLY A 499 -41.49 2.57 -8.62
C GLY A 499 -42.46 1.40 -8.44
N ASP A 500 -42.05 0.13 -8.54
CA ASP A 500 -42.93 -1.03 -8.38
C ASP A 500 -42.71 -1.83 -7.07
N GLY A 501 -41.81 -1.37 -6.19
CA GLY A 501 -41.55 -2.01 -4.90
C GLY A 501 -40.94 -3.41 -4.98
N ARG A 502 -40.38 -3.81 -6.12
CA ARG A 502 -39.86 -5.16 -6.34
C ARG A 502 -38.34 -5.19 -6.21
N LEU A 503 -37.83 -6.28 -5.63
CA LEU A 503 -36.39 -6.58 -5.53
C LEU A 503 -36.02 -7.64 -6.61
N ASP A 504 -35.00 -7.35 -7.41
CA ASP A 504 -34.34 -8.36 -8.23
C ASP A 504 -33.42 -9.24 -7.36
N ARG A 505 -34.04 -10.14 -6.59
CA ARG A 505 -33.36 -11.03 -5.64
C ARG A 505 -32.35 -11.94 -6.33
N LYS A 506 -32.67 -12.45 -7.53
CA LYS A 506 -31.78 -13.31 -8.31
C LYS A 506 -30.49 -12.56 -8.73
N GLY A 507 -30.65 -11.38 -9.31
CA GLY A 507 -29.51 -10.55 -9.70
C GLY A 507 -28.67 -10.10 -8.50
N LEU A 508 -29.30 -9.80 -7.36
CA LEU A 508 -28.61 -9.43 -6.12
C LEU A 508 -27.75 -10.60 -5.56
N LEU A 509 -28.30 -11.81 -5.51
CA LEU A 509 -27.56 -13.00 -5.06
C LEU A 509 -26.39 -13.33 -6.00
N GLU A 510 -26.60 -13.19 -7.32
CA GLU A 510 -25.53 -13.39 -8.29
C GLU A 510 -24.41 -12.35 -8.15
N ALA A 511 -24.74 -11.08 -7.95
CA ALA A 511 -23.76 -10.03 -7.68
C ALA A 511 -22.95 -10.33 -6.39
N GLN A 512 -23.59 -10.88 -5.36
CA GLN A 512 -22.91 -11.28 -4.14
C GLN A 512 -21.95 -12.47 -4.36
N ARG A 513 -22.33 -13.44 -5.20
CA ARG A 513 -21.44 -14.54 -5.64
C ARG A 513 -20.21 -14.01 -6.39
N LEU A 514 -20.43 -13.10 -7.35
CA LEU A 514 -19.35 -12.45 -8.10
C LEU A 514 -18.43 -11.62 -7.19
N SER A 515 -19.00 -10.96 -6.15
CA SER A 515 -18.21 -10.25 -5.14
C SER A 515 -17.25 -11.18 -4.41
N ALA A 516 -17.71 -12.34 -4.00
CA ALA A 516 -16.89 -13.33 -3.31
C ALA A 516 -15.77 -13.87 -4.22
N ARG A 517 -16.07 -14.19 -5.48
CA ARG A 517 -15.08 -14.64 -6.46
C ARG A 517 -14.05 -13.56 -6.75
N ALA A 518 -14.48 -12.30 -6.95
CA ALA A 518 -13.59 -11.16 -7.16
C ALA A 518 -12.69 -10.90 -5.95
N GLY A 519 -13.22 -10.99 -4.74
CA GLY A 519 -12.44 -10.88 -3.50
C GLY A 519 -11.40 -11.99 -3.37
N LEU A 520 -11.75 -13.25 -3.69
CA LEU A 520 -10.83 -14.38 -3.61
C LEU A 520 -9.66 -14.23 -4.59
N ARG A 521 -9.90 -13.74 -5.82
CA ARG A 521 -8.83 -13.45 -6.79
C ARG A 521 -7.78 -12.53 -6.19
N MET A 522 -8.20 -11.49 -5.47
CA MET A 522 -7.25 -10.56 -4.84
C MET A 522 -6.36 -11.20 -3.77
N THR A 523 -6.69 -12.40 -3.30
CA THR A 523 -5.86 -13.15 -2.35
C THR A 523 -4.82 -14.07 -3.03
N CYS A 524 -4.80 -14.14 -4.35
CA CYS A 524 -3.91 -15.05 -5.09
C CYS A 524 -2.50 -14.50 -5.35
N PRO A 525 -2.28 -13.19 -5.58
CA PRO A 525 -0.94 -12.67 -5.78
C PRO A 525 -0.04 -12.93 -4.55
N GLU A 526 1.21 -13.30 -4.81
CA GLU A 526 2.23 -13.42 -3.77
C GLU A 526 2.59 -12.03 -3.25
N LEU A 527 2.69 -11.89 -1.92
CA LEU A 527 2.98 -10.62 -1.27
C LEU A 527 4.49 -10.44 -1.07
N GLU A 528 4.94 -9.18 -1.06
CA GLU A 528 6.35 -8.79 -0.99
C GLU A 528 7.03 -9.17 0.34
N ILE A 529 6.26 -9.29 1.43
CA ILE A 529 6.78 -9.63 2.76
C ILE A 529 6.36 -11.08 3.09
N PRO A 530 7.31 -12.03 3.17
CA PRO A 530 7.00 -13.47 3.29
C PRO A 530 6.11 -13.84 4.48
N GLU A 531 6.31 -13.20 5.64
CA GLU A 531 5.52 -13.50 6.84
C GLU A 531 4.06 -13.05 6.69
N TRP A 532 3.82 -11.92 6.01
CA TRP A 532 2.48 -11.44 5.68
C TRP A 532 1.83 -12.33 4.62
N ASN A 533 2.62 -12.76 3.64
CA ASN A 533 2.17 -13.68 2.60
C ASN A 533 1.69 -15.02 3.21
N ALA A 534 2.44 -15.56 4.16
CA ALA A 534 2.07 -16.81 4.85
C ALA A 534 0.71 -16.70 5.56
N VAL A 535 0.47 -15.62 6.30
CA VAL A 535 -0.81 -15.37 6.97
C VAL A 535 -1.94 -15.15 5.96
N GLN A 536 -1.69 -14.38 4.91
CA GLN A 536 -2.65 -14.11 3.85
C GLN A 536 -3.08 -15.39 3.11
N GLN A 537 -2.14 -16.28 2.78
CA GLN A 537 -2.44 -17.54 2.10
C GLN A 537 -3.16 -18.54 3.00
N ARG A 538 -2.88 -18.50 4.31
CA ARG A 538 -3.59 -19.32 5.30
C ARG A 538 -5.04 -18.89 5.48
N ASP A 539 -5.27 -17.58 5.65
CA ASP A 539 -6.57 -17.02 6.06
C ASP A 539 -7.47 -16.64 4.90
N ARG A 540 -6.91 -16.16 3.79
CA ARG A 540 -7.61 -15.66 2.57
C ARG A 540 -8.85 -14.85 2.88
N LEU A 541 -8.72 -13.84 3.74
CA LEU A 541 -9.85 -13.05 4.22
C LEU A 541 -10.48 -12.22 3.10
N LEU A 542 -11.80 -12.28 3.03
CA LEU A 542 -12.63 -11.50 2.14
C LEU A 542 -13.55 -10.60 2.98
N GLY A 543 -13.90 -9.44 2.44
CA GLY A 543 -14.89 -8.53 3.01
C GLY A 543 -15.98 -8.24 1.99
N CYS A 544 -16.86 -9.22 1.74
CA CYS A 544 -18.05 -9.02 0.90
C CYS A 544 -19.08 -8.21 1.69
N SER A 545 -19.22 -6.94 1.34
CA SER A 545 -20.00 -5.93 2.04
C SER A 545 -21.25 -5.53 1.24
N LEU A 546 -22.21 -4.91 1.93
CA LEU A 546 -23.42 -4.36 1.35
C LEU A 546 -23.49 -2.85 1.61
N THR A 547 -24.05 -2.10 0.66
CA THR A 547 -24.38 -0.67 0.83
C THR A 547 -25.79 -0.37 0.33
N GLY A 548 -26.40 0.71 0.83
CA GLY A 548 -27.78 1.08 0.47
C GLY A 548 -28.85 0.18 1.07
N TRP A 549 -28.54 -0.56 2.16
CA TRP A 549 -29.45 -1.53 2.77
C TRP A 549 -30.76 -0.89 3.24
N GLN A 550 -30.69 0.17 4.06
CA GLN A 550 -31.89 0.80 4.58
C GLN A 550 -32.73 1.48 3.50
N ASP A 551 -32.05 2.06 2.51
CA ASP A 551 -32.75 2.67 1.37
C ASP A 551 -33.54 1.61 0.58
N MET A 552 -32.92 0.44 0.33
CA MET A 552 -33.59 -0.69 -0.33
C MET A 552 -34.75 -1.24 0.51
N VAL A 553 -34.54 -1.43 1.83
CA VAL A 553 -35.59 -1.88 2.74
C VAL A 553 -36.81 -0.96 2.70
N ASN A 554 -36.59 0.36 2.72
CA ASN A 554 -37.66 1.35 2.66
C ASN A 554 -38.35 1.36 1.26
N ALA A 555 -37.55 1.27 0.19
CA ALA A 555 -38.09 1.31 -1.19
C ALA A 555 -38.90 0.06 -1.54
N VAL A 556 -38.53 -1.09 -0.99
CA VAL A 556 -39.20 -2.39 -1.28
C VAL A 556 -40.29 -2.70 -0.24
N GLY A 557 -40.16 -2.14 0.99
CA GLY A 557 -41.11 -2.40 2.08
C GLY A 557 -40.88 -3.73 2.80
N LEU A 558 -39.61 -4.19 2.93
CA LEU A 558 -39.29 -5.46 3.56
C LEU A 558 -39.59 -5.45 5.07
N SER A 559 -40.34 -6.46 5.51
CA SER A 559 -40.51 -6.77 6.94
C SER A 559 -39.17 -7.20 7.57
N ARG A 560 -39.10 -7.18 8.92
CA ARG A 560 -37.90 -7.60 9.65
C ARG A 560 -37.52 -9.06 9.36
N ASP A 561 -38.48 -9.94 9.23
CA ASP A 561 -38.23 -11.37 8.96
C ASP A 561 -37.67 -11.58 7.54
N GLU A 562 -38.24 -10.89 6.56
CA GLU A 562 -37.71 -10.89 5.19
C GLU A 562 -36.30 -10.32 5.10
N GLN A 563 -35.99 -9.27 5.86
CA GLN A 563 -34.63 -8.74 5.96
C GLN A 563 -33.64 -9.77 6.52
N ILE A 564 -34.02 -10.45 7.60
CA ILE A 564 -33.18 -11.49 8.23
C ILE A 564 -32.95 -12.63 7.25
N GLU A 565 -33.96 -13.07 6.53
CA GLU A 565 -33.87 -14.15 5.56
C GLU A 565 -32.96 -13.76 4.39
N LEU A 566 -33.15 -12.57 3.83
CA LEU A 566 -32.32 -12.06 2.74
C LEU A 566 -30.84 -11.93 3.15
N LEU A 567 -30.54 -11.46 4.36
CA LEU A 567 -29.17 -11.38 4.88
C LEU A 567 -28.54 -12.76 5.03
N LYS A 568 -29.29 -13.77 5.49
CA LYS A 568 -28.82 -15.17 5.55
C LYS A 568 -28.48 -15.71 4.17
N GLU A 569 -29.35 -15.47 3.18
CA GLU A 569 -29.13 -15.91 1.80
C GLU A 569 -27.90 -15.24 1.17
N LEU A 570 -27.76 -13.92 1.35
CA LEU A 570 -26.62 -13.18 0.82
C LEU A 570 -25.31 -13.68 1.44
N ARG A 571 -25.31 -13.95 2.75
CA ARG A 571 -24.15 -14.54 3.43
C ARG A 571 -23.84 -15.95 2.93
N ALA A 572 -24.85 -16.79 2.78
CA ALA A 572 -24.70 -18.14 2.25
C ALA A 572 -24.14 -18.10 0.82
N ALA A 573 -24.73 -17.28 -0.06
CA ALA A 573 -24.31 -17.13 -1.45
C ALA A 573 -22.82 -16.72 -1.57
N ALA A 574 -22.39 -15.74 -0.78
CA ALA A 574 -20.99 -15.32 -0.75
C ALA A 574 -20.06 -16.43 -0.24
N THR A 575 -20.44 -17.09 0.86
CA THR A 575 -19.61 -18.12 1.50
C THR A 575 -19.45 -19.36 0.63
N GLU A 576 -20.55 -19.85 0.04
CA GLU A 576 -20.52 -20.98 -0.88
C GLU A 576 -19.69 -20.67 -2.11
N ALA A 577 -19.93 -19.53 -2.78
CA ALA A 577 -19.19 -19.13 -3.97
C ALA A 577 -17.69 -18.98 -3.71
N ALA A 578 -17.29 -18.42 -2.56
CA ALA A 578 -15.89 -18.30 -2.19
C ALA A 578 -15.21 -19.65 -1.97
N ARG A 579 -15.90 -20.59 -1.27
CA ARG A 579 -15.38 -21.94 -1.00
C ARG A 579 -15.32 -22.80 -2.26
N GLU A 580 -16.35 -22.77 -3.08
CA GLU A 580 -16.37 -23.47 -4.37
C GLU A 580 -15.22 -23.00 -5.25
N TYR A 581 -15.06 -21.68 -5.37
CA TYR A 581 -14.00 -21.09 -6.19
C TYR A 581 -12.61 -21.39 -5.65
N ALA A 582 -12.41 -21.39 -4.33
CA ALA A 582 -11.14 -21.80 -3.73
C ALA A 582 -10.79 -23.25 -4.08
N ARG A 583 -11.77 -24.17 -4.04
CA ARG A 583 -11.60 -25.57 -4.46
C ARG A 583 -11.29 -25.70 -5.95
N GLU A 584 -11.99 -24.96 -6.81
CA GLU A 584 -11.72 -24.91 -8.26
C GLU A 584 -10.25 -24.52 -8.55
N LEU A 585 -9.70 -23.59 -7.76
CA LEU A 585 -8.35 -23.07 -7.91
C LEU A 585 -7.28 -23.85 -7.11
N GLY A 586 -7.67 -24.90 -6.35
CA GLY A 586 -6.75 -25.65 -5.49
C GLY A 586 -6.19 -24.83 -4.32
N LEU A 587 -6.95 -23.83 -3.82
CA LEU A 587 -6.55 -22.91 -2.76
C LEU A 587 -7.15 -23.33 -1.40
N THR A 588 -6.53 -22.84 -0.32
CA THR A 588 -7.13 -22.88 1.02
C THR A 588 -8.47 -22.12 1.01
N GLU A 589 -9.51 -22.71 1.62
CA GLU A 589 -10.81 -22.03 1.75
C GLU A 589 -10.70 -20.78 2.63
N PRO A 590 -11.38 -19.69 2.26
CA PRO A 590 -11.39 -18.46 3.06
C PRO A 590 -11.92 -18.69 4.47
N LEU A 591 -11.21 -18.17 5.46
CA LEU A 591 -11.62 -18.26 6.86
C LEU A 591 -12.87 -17.43 7.15
N LEU A 592 -12.93 -16.21 6.63
CA LEU A 592 -14.07 -15.29 6.70
C LEU A 592 -14.33 -14.67 5.32
N VAL A 593 -15.61 -14.49 4.97
CA VAL A 593 -16.02 -14.04 3.64
C VAL A 593 -16.81 -12.73 3.68
N THR A 594 -17.58 -12.49 4.72
CA THR A 594 -18.44 -11.29 4.84
C THR A 594 -17.99 -10.39 5.97
N THR A 595 -18.17 -9.09 5.82
CA THR A 595 -17.90 -8.06 6.82
C THR A 595 -19.17 -7.25 7.11
#